data_2230021f39e89e67338bda2f077bfe0b
#
_entry.id   2230021f39e89e67338bda2f077bfe0b
#
_cell.length_a   1.000
_cell.length_b   1.000
_cell.length_c   1.000
_cell.angle_alpha   90.00
_cell.angle_beta   90.00
_cell.angle_gamma   90.00
#
_symmetry.space_group_name_H-M   'P 1'
#
loop_
_entity.id
_entity.type
_entity.pdbx_description
1 polymer ?
#
loop_
_entity_poly.entity_id
_entity_poly.type
_entity_poly.pdbx_seq_one_letter_code
_entity_poly.pdbx_strand_id
1 'polypeptide(L)'
;MMTYEQFCEHCDQYQKLNETATKLHDLGMLRDDNPLDTALVAYAEAICDNFNADVGWFLNWIYDEVLNDCGCGEYEGHRVHISSRHDMYEFLQTEEAKFCWL
;
A
#
# COMPACT_ATOMS: atom_id res chain seq x y z
N MET A 1 -4.14 -14.94 -9.12
CA MET A 1 -4.19 -13.48 -8.90
C MET A 1 -5.54 -13.10 -8.33
N MET A 2 -5.57 -12.20 -7.35
CA MET A 2 -6.83 -11.80 -6.70
C MET A 2 -7.71 -10.97 -7.65
N THR A 3 -9.01 -10.96 -7.38
CA THR A 3 -9.96 -10.11 -8.10
C THR A 3 -9.87 -8.66 -7.60
N TYR A 4 -10.45 -7.73 -8.36
CA TYR A 4 -10.52 -6.33 -7.94
C TYR A 4 -11.26 -6.17 -6.60
N GLU A 5 -12.34 -6.90 -6.40
CA GLU A 5 -13.09 -6.87 -5.14
C GLU A 5 -12.24 -7.31 -3.96
N GLN A 6 -11.48 -8.39 -4.13
CA GLN A 6 -10.56 -8.88 -3.12
C GLN A 6 -9.45 -7.84 -2.85
N PHE A 7 -8.94 -7.21 -3.90
CA PHE A 7 -7.95 -6.15 -3.76
C PHE A 7 -8.50 -5.00 -2.91
N CYS A 8 -9.72 -4.56 -3.17
CA CYS A 8 -10.37 -3.50 -2.39
C CYS A 8 -10.56 -3.91 -0.92
N GLU A 9 -10.95 -5.16 -0.67
CA GLU A 9 -11.06 -5.67 0.70
C GLU A 9 -9.73 -5.62 1.43
N HIS A 10 -8.65 -5.99 0.76
CA HIS A 10 -7.32 -5.93 1.35
C HIS A 10 -6.85 -4.49 1.59
N CYS A 11 -7.18 -3.56 0.71
CA CYS A 11 -6.91 -2.15 0.94
C CYS A 11 -7.64 -1.64 2.18
N ASP A 12 -8.90 -2.02 2.35
CA ASP A 12 -9.69 -1.64 3.52
C ASP A 12 -9.08 -2.20 4.81
N GLN A 13 -8.66 -3.47 4.79
CA GLN A 13 -8.02 -4.08 5.95
C GLN A 13 -6.67 -3.43 6.27
N TYR A 14 -5.90 -3.10 5.26
CA TYR A 14 -4.64 -2.40 5.44
C TYR A 14 -4.87 -1.03 6.11
N GLN A 15 -5.86 -0.28 5.64
CA GLN A 15 -6.19 1.02 6.22
C GLN A 15 -6.62 0.90 7.68
N LYS A 16 -7.43 -0.10 8.02
CA LYS A 16 -7.85 -0.33 9.41
C LYS A 16 -6.67 -0.65 10.31
N LEU A 17 -5.75 -1.48 9.85
CA LEU A 17 -4.55 -1.82 10.60
C LEU A 17 -3.67 -0.59 10.80
N ASN A 18 -3.53 0.24 9.77
CA ASN A 18 -2.77 1.48 9.85
C ASN A 18 -3.42 2.48 10.81
N GLU A 19 -4.73 2.61 10.80
CA GLU A 19 -5.45 3.46 11.75
C GLU A 19 -5.23 3.02 13.20
N THR A 20 -5.27 1.72 13.44
CA THR A 20 -5.00 1.14 14.76
C THR A 20 -3.57 1.48 15.21
N ALA A 21 -2.59 1.29 14.33
CA ALA A 21 -1.20 1.62 14.63
C ALA A 21 -1.03 3.11 14.95
N THR A 22 -1.69 3.98 14.18
CA THR A 22 -1.65 5.42 14.41
C THR A 22 -2.25 5.80 15.75
N LYS A 23 -3.39 5.24 16.11
CA LYS A 23 -4.03 5.50 17.41
C LYS A 23 -3.14 5.07 18.57
N LEU A 24 -2.53 3.90 18.47
CA LEU A 24 -1.64 3.41 19.53
C LEU A 24 -0.38 4.28 19.64
N HIS A 25 0.15 4.73 18.52
CA HIS A 25 1.28 5.66 18.51
C HIS A 25 0.92 6.98 19.21
N ASP A 26 -0.25 7.57 18.90
CA ASP A 26 -0.71 8.82 19.47
C ASP A 26 -0.94 8.71 20.98
N LEU A 27 -1.30 7.50 21.45
CA LEU A 27 -1.45 7.22 22.88
C LEU A 27 -0.12 6.91 23.58
N GLY A 28 0.99 6.93 22.86
CA GLY A 28 2.30 6.61 23.40
C GLY A 28 2.48 5.14 23.78
N MET A 29 1.66 4.26 23.23
CA MET A 29 1.69 2.82 23.53
C MET A 29 2.59 2.00 22.63
N LEU A 30 3.13 2.61 21.57
CA LEU A 30 4.01 1.92 20.64
C LEU A 30 5.46 2.26 20.90
N ARG A 31 6.32 1.26 20.73
CA ARG A 31 7.78 1.40 20.78
C ARG A 31 8.33 1.52 19.37
N ASP A 32 9.59 1.92 19.24
CA ASP A 32 10.27 2.09 17.96
C ASP A 32 10.33 0.79 17.13
N ASP A 33 10.34 -0.37 17.79
CA ASP A 33 10.37 -1.69 17.15
C ASP A 33 8.96 -2.32 17.07
N ASN A 34 7.97 -1.51 16.75
CA ASN A 34 6.57 -1.89 16.79
C ASN A 34 6.23 -3.06 15.85
N PRO A 35 5.63 -4.16 16.37
CA PRO A 35 5.20 -5.29 15.55
C PRO A 35 4.14 -4.92 14.50
N LEU A 36 3.34 -3.87 14.75
CA LEU A 36 2.31 -3.45 13.79
C LEU A 36 2.92 -2.87 12.52
N ASP A 37 4.03 -2.13 12.61
CA ASP A 37 4.72 -1.63 11.42
C ASP A 37 5.25 -2.79 10.58
N THR A 38 5.82 -3.79 11.23
CA THR A 38 6.29 -5.01 10.55
C THR A 38 5.11 -5.74 9.89
N ALA A 39 3.97 -5.82 10.58
CA ALA A 39 2.77 -6.46 10.06
C ALA A 39 2.21 -5.72 8.84
N LEU A 40 2.23 -4.38 8.85
CA LEU A 40 1.80 -3.56 7.72
C LEU A 40 2.66 -3.82 6.48
N VAL A 41 3.98 -3.84 6.65
CA VAL A 41 4.90 -4.13 5.54
C VAL A 41 4.68 -5.55 5.03
N ALA A 42 4.57 -6.53 5.92
CA ALA A 42 4.34 -7.92 5.54
C ALA A 42 3.00 -8.09 4.80
N TYR A 43 1.97 -7.37 5.23
CA TYR A 43 0.67 -7.40 4.56
C TYR A 43 0.76 -6.83 3.16
N ALA A 44 1.43 -5.69 2.99
CA ALA A 44 1.64 -5.08 1.68
C ALA A 44 2.45 -6.00 0.77
N GLU A 45 3.49 -6.65 1.28
CA GLU A 45 4.27 -7.62 0.52
C GLU A 45 3.41 -8.79 0.05
N ALA A 46 2.53 -9.31 0.91
CA ALA A 46 1.62 -10.41 0.54
C ALA A 46 0.66 -10.01 -0.58
N ILE A 47 0.14 -8.77 -0.53
CA ILE A 47 -0.71 -8.26 -1.60
C ILE A 47 0.08 -8.20 -2.92
N CYS A 48 1.27 -7.61 -2.89
CA CYS A 48 2.08 -7.42 -4.09
C CYS A 48 2.61 -8.75 -4.65
N ASP A 49 2.94 -9.71 -3.79
CA ASP A 49 3.39 -11.04 -4.22
C ASP A 49 2.31 -11.73 -5.06
N ASN A 50 1.05 -11.46 -4.80
CA ASN A 50 -0.05 -12.01 -5.59
C ASN A 50 0.00 -11.58 -7.06
N PHE A 51 0.63 -10.42 -7.33
CA PHE A 51 0.80 -9.88 -8.68
C PHE A 51 2.22 -10.02 -9.20
N ASN A 52 3.16 -10.55 -8.41
CA ASN A 52 4.59 -10.52 -8.67
C ASN A 52 5.13 -9.10 -8.80
N ALA A 53 4.53 -8.17 -8.08
CA ALA A 53 4.89 -6.76 -8.12
C ALA A 53 5.81 -6.38 -6.97
N ASP A 54 6.62 -5.32 -7.18
CA ASP A 54 7.44 -4.77 -6.13
C ASP A 54 6.57 -4.02 -5.11
N VAL A 55 6.80 -4.26 -3.83
CA VAL A 55 5.99 -3.70 -2.74
C VAL A 55 6.05 -2.17 -2.68
N GLY A 56 7.14 -1.58 -3.15
CA GLY A 56 7.33 -0.14 -3.10
C GLY A 56 6.21 0.65 -3.80
N TRP A 57 5.72 0.16 -4.92
CA TRP A 57 4.63 0.80 -5.65
C TRP A 57 3.36 0.90 -4.81
N PHE A 58 2.98 -0.21 -4.17
CA PHE A 58 1.79 -0.26 -3.34
C PHE A 58 1.94 0.56 -2.07
N LEU A 59 3.06 0.42 -1.36
CA LEU A 59 3.27 1.12 -0.10
C LEU A 59 3.23 2.64 -0.27
N ASN A 60 3.89 3.16 -1.29
CA ASN A 60 3.90 4.61 -1.52
C ASN A 60 2.51 5.12 -1.91
N TRP A 61 1.79 4.38 -2.74
CA TRP A 61 0.44 4.76 -3.12
C TRP A 61 -0.55 4.71 -1.94
N ILE A 62 -0.56 3.61 -1.17
CA ILE A 62 -1.53 3.46 -0.08
C ILE A 62 -1.26 4.48 1.04
N TYR A 63 0.01 4.84 1.24
CA TYR A 63 0.38 5.86 2.18
C TYR A 63 -0.23 7.21 1.80
N ASP A 64 -0.13 7.59 0.53
CA ASP A 64 -0.74 8.82 0.03
C ASP A 64 -2.27 8.77 0.13
N GLU A 65 -2.89 7.65 -0.19
CA GLU A 65 -4.34 7.48 -0.07
C GLU A 65 -4.81 7.67 1.38
N VAL A 66 -4.08 7.10 2.32
CA VAL A 66 -4.43 7.18 3.75
C VAL A 66 -4.22 8.59 4.30
N LEU A 67 -3.11 9.25 3.95
CA LEU A 67 -2.76 10.55 4.52
C LEU A 67 -3.43 11.72 3.80
N ASN A 68 -3.54 11.64 2.48
CA ASN A 68 -3.99 12.76 1.66
C ASN A 68 -5.39 12.56 1.09
N ASP A 69 -5.97 11.38 1.31
CA ASP A 69 -7.33 11.03 0.90
C ASP A 69 -7.56 11.15 -0.61
N CYS A 70 -6.52 11.08 -1.41
CA CYS A 70 -6.64 11.17 -2.86
C CYS A 70 -5.90 10.10 -3.65
N GLY A 71 -4.86 9.51 -3.10
CA GLY A 71 -4.08 8.46 -3.77
C GLY A 71 -3.53 8.85 -5.13
N CYS A 72 -3.39 10.14 -5.43
CA CYS A 72 -2.96 10.61 -6.73
C CYS A 72 -1.61 11.30 -6.66
N GLY A 73 -0.82 11.17 -7.72
CA GLY A 73 0.47 11.84 -7.81
C GLY A 73 1.47 11.12 -8.69
N GLU A 74 2.58 11.78 -8.94
CA GLU A 74 3.75 11.21 -9.56
C GLU A 74 4.69 10.72 -8.46
N TYR A 75 5.20 9.51 -8.62
CA TYR A 75 6.09 8.90 -7.62
C TYR A 75 7.55 9.04 -8.09
N GLU A 76 8.28 9.93 -7.45
CA GLU A 76 9.75 10.04 -7.58
C GLU A 76 10.30 9.97 -9.03
N GLY A 77 9.68 10.70 -9.95
CA GLY A 77 10.09 10.72 -11.35
C GLY A 77 9.52 9.60 -12.20
N HIS A 78 8.79 8.66 -11.60
CA HIS A 78 8.03 7.67 -12.35
C HIS A 78 6.78 8.33 -12.94
N ARG A 79 6.57 8.15 -14.23
CA ARG A 79 5.43 8.75 -14.93
C ARG A 79 4.17 7.89 -14.81
N VAL A 80 3.91 7.39 -13.61
CA VAL A 80 2.73 6.59 -13.33
C VAL A 80 1.74 7.43 -12.58
N HIS A 81 0.56 7.62 -13.17
CA HIS A 81 -0.51 8.36 -12.54
C HIS A 81 -1.52 7.36 -11.98
N ILE A 82 -1.56 7.26 -10.65
CA ILE A 82 -2.46 6.35 -9.94
C ILE A 82 -3.38 7.17 -9.08
N SER A 83 -4.64 7.31 -9.53
CA SER A 83 -5.62 8.17 -8.88
C SER A 83 -6.75 7.40 -8.19
N SER A 84 -6.77 6.07 -8.30
CA SER A 84 -7.81 5.24 -7.71
C SER A 84 -7.30 3.84 -7.41
N ARG A 85 -8.07 3.09 -6.63
CA ARG A 85 -7.77 1.67 -6.37
C ARG A 85 -7.78 0.85 -7.65
N HIS A 86 -8.68 1.18 -8.57
CA HIS A 86 -8.77 0.50 -9.87
C HIS A 86 -7.48 0.71 -10.67
N ASP A 87 -6.96 1.94 -10.69
CA ASP A 87 -5.71 2.24 -11.38
C ASP A 87 -4.54 1.48 -10.78
N MET A 88 -4.46 1.38 -9.45
CA MET A 88 -3.40 0.60 -8.78
C MET A 88 -3.55 -0.89 -9.09
N TYR A 89 -4.77 -1.41 -9.06
CA TYR A 89 -5.03 -2.81 -9.39
C TYR A 89 -4.56 -3.14 -10.81
N GLU A 90 -4.86 -2.30 -11.78
CA GLU A 90 -4.39 -2.48 -13.15
C GLU A 90 -2.88 -2.34 -13.26
N PHE A 91 -2.31 -1.34 -12.58
CA PHE A 91 -0.86 -1.10 -12.62
C PHE A 91 -0.07 -2.29 -12.08
N LEU A 92 -0.51 -2.90 -10.97
CA LEU A 92 0.19 -4.03 -10.37
C LEU A 92 0.28 -5.25 -11.29
N GLN A 93 -0.56 -5.30 -12.33
CA GLN A 93 -0.54 -6.37 -13.31
C GLN A 93 0.39 -6.10 -14.49
N THR A 94 1.01 -4.92 -14.54
CA THR A 94 1.93 -4.55 -15.62
C THR A 94 3.34 -5.05 -15.37
N GLU A 95 4.15 -5.12 -16.44
CA GLU A 95 5.57 -5.47 -16.33
C GLU A 95 6.36 -4.43 -15.52
N GLU A 96 6.00 -3.16 -15.64
CA GLU A 96 6.67 -2.09 -14.90
C GLU A 96 6.60 -2.29 -13.38
N ALA A 97 5.47 -2.78 -12.88
CA ALA A 97 5.28 -3.03 -11.46
C ALA A 97 6.19 -4.14 -10.90
N LYS A 98 6.75 -4.98 -11.75
CA LYS A 98 7.67 -6.06 -11.35
C LYS A 98 9.06 -5.53 -11.03
N PHE A 99 9.40 -4.35 -11.51
CA PHE A 99 10.70 -3.75 -11.26
C PHE A 99 10.69 -2.98 -9.94
N CYS A 100 11.90 -2.82 -9.36
CA CYS A 100 12.04 -2.09 -8.11
C CYS A 100 11.50 -0.67 -8.24
N TRP A 101 10.82 -0.20 -7.21
CA TRP A 101 10.29 1.17 -7.10
C TRP A 101 11.36 2.23 -7.34
N LEU A 102 12.56 2.01 -6.83
CA LEU A 102 13.67 2.98 -6.91
C LEU A 102 14.62 2.65 -8.05
#